data_70a11530bec039837c1baa428a6fe5cd
#
_entry.id   70a11530bec039837c1baa428a6fe5cd
#
_cell.length_a   1.000
_cell.length_b   1.000
_cell.length_c   1.000
_cell.angle_alpha   90.00
_cell.angle_beta   90.00
_cell.angle_gamma   90.00
#
_symmetry.space_group_name_H-M   'P 1'
#
loop_
_entity.id
_entity.type
_entity.pdbx_description
1 polymer ?
#
loop_
_entity_poly.entity_id
_entity_poly.type
_entity_poly.pdbx_seq_one_letter_code
_entity_poly.pdbx_strand_id
1 'polypeptide(L)'
;MIVAIDGPSGSGKSSVARAIAQRCGLTFLDTGAMYRSVAAECLREGIDPDDAEAVSGVARDIDIRFGTSREGQTVFANGRDVTREIRTPEVELAVSPVSATPAVREVMVALQRKVGEGTDVVAEGRDIGTVVYPKADVKVFLTASPEARARRRA
;
A
#
# COMPACT_ATOMS: atom_id res chain seq x y z
N MET A 1 19.18 -0.71 4.31
CA MET A 1 18.84 -1.58 3.14
C MET A 1 17.41 -1.34 2.71
N ILE A 2 17.18 -1.22 1.41
CA ILE A 2 15.82 -1.12 0.84
C ILE A 2 15.61 -2.25 -0.16
N VAL A 3 14.57 -3.06 0.06
CA VAL A 3 14.12 -4.11 -0.84
C VAL A 3 12.79 -3.69 -1.45
N ALA A 4 12.74 -3.57 -2.77
CA ALA A 4 11.54 -3.21 -3.52
C ALA A 4 10.94 -4.46 -4.18
N ILE A 5 9.67 -4.73 -3.94
CA ILE A 5 8.93 -5.85 -4.55
C ILE A 5 7.73 -5.32 -5.30
N ASP A 6 7.80 -5.36 -6.61
CA ASP A 6 6.73 -4.94 -7.50
C ASP A 6 6.06 -6.12 -8.19
N GLY A 7 4.89 -5.92 -8.71
CA GLY A 7 4.17 -6.93 -9.48
C GLY A 7 2.66 -6.76 -9.43
N PRO A 8 1.91 -7.53 -10.25
CA PRO A 8 0.47 -7.43 -10.34
C PRO A 8 -0.25 -7.95 -9.08
N SER A 9 -1.52 -7.60 -8.94
CA SER A 9 -2.38 -8.14 -7.87
C SER A 9 -2.46 -9.68 -7.95
N GLY A 10 -2.43 -10.34 -6.81
CA GLY A 10 -2.49 -11.80 -6.73
C GLY A 10 -1.16 -12.51 -7.06
N SER A 11 -0.06 -11.80 -7.26
CA SER A 11 1.26 -12.41 -7.53
C SER A 11 1.95 -12.99 -6.30
N GLY A 12 1.46 -12.68 -5.09
CA GLY A 12 2.06 -13.17 -3.83
C GLY A 12 3.05 -12.20 -3.17
N LYS A 13 3.12 -10.94 -3.63
CA LYS A 13 4.05 -9.93 -3.10
C LYS A 13 3.98 -9.79 -1.58
N SER A 14 2.79 -9.63 -1.03
CA SER A 14 2.61 -9.39 0.41
C SER A 14 3.13 -10.55 1.25
N SER A 15 2.90 -11.78 0.80
CA SER A 15 3.39 -12.98 1.49
C SER A 15 4.92 -13.05 1.45
N VAL A 16 5.53 -12.80 0.29
CA VAL A 16 6.99 -12.79 0.11
C VAL A 16 7.62 -11.64 0.90
N ALA A 17 7.08 -10.44 0.80
CA ALA A 17 7.60 -9.26 1.50
C ALA A 17 7.56 -9.44 3.03
N ARG A 18 6.47 -9.98 3.58
CA ARG A 18 6.36 -10.29 5.02
C ARG A 18 7.38 -11.34 5.45
N ALA A 19 7.55 -12.39 4.65
CA ALA A 19 8.54 -13.44 4.96
C ALA A 19 9.96 -12.86 4.98
N ILE A 20 10.31 -11.99 4.04
CA ILE A 20 11.60 -11.28 4.00
C ILE A 20 11.75 -10.39 5.23
N ALA A 21 10.74 -9.58 5.54
CA ALA A 21 10.74 -8.70 6.70
C ALA A 21 11.03 -9.47 7.99
N GLN A 22 10.32 -10.58 8.22
CA GLN A 22 10.49 -11.41 9.40
C GLN A 22 11.86 -12.08 9.49
N ARG A 23 12.36 -12.61 8.36
CA ARG A 23 13.64 -13.33 8.33
C ARG A 23 14.85 -12.43 8.44
N CYS A 24 14.76 -11.22 7.89
CA CYS A 24 15.86 -10.27 7.79
C CYS A 24 15.77 -9.13 8.81
N GLY A 25 14.71 -9.08 9.61
CA GLY A 25 14.51 -7.99 10.58
C GLY A 25 14.23 -6.63 9.93
N LEU A 26 13.59 -6.62 8.76
CA LEU A 26 13.26 -5.40 8.03
C LEU A 26 11.86 -4.89 8.41
N THR A 27 11.65 -3.58 8.28
CA THR A 27 10.31 -3.00 8.35
C THR A 27 9.51 -3.38 7.10
N PHE A 28 8.31 -3.91 7.27
CA PHE A 28 7.41 -4.22 6.16
C PHE A 28 6.52 -3.02 5.82
N LEU A 29 6.52 -2.61 4.55
CA LEU A 29 5.68 -1.53 4.04
C LEU A 29 4.74 -2.04 2.94
N ASP A 30 3.44 -2.14 3.25
CA ASP A 30 2.36 -2.39 2.30
C ASP A 30 1.86 -1.05 1.73
N THR A 31 2.40 -0.64 0.59
CA THR A 31 1.99 0.62 -0.04
C THR A 31 0.54 0.57 -0.56
N GLY A 32 0.07 -0.60 -0.96
CA GLY A 32 -1.34 -0.79 -1.34
C GLY A 32 -2.30 -0.51 -0.18
N ALA A 33 -1.93 -0.87 1.06
CA ALA A 33 -2.72 -0.53 2.24
C ALA A 33 -2.84 0.98 2.45
N MET A 34 -1.81 1.76 2.09
CA MET A 34 -1.87 3.22 2.20
C MET A 34 -2.90 3.82 1.23
N TYR A 35 -2.89 3.41 -0.04
CA TYR A 35 -3.89 3.85 -1.02
C TYR A 35 -5.30 3.40 -0.64
N ARG A 36 -5.46 2.16 -0.15
CA ARG A 36 -6.74 1.65 0.35
C ARG A 36 -7.23 2.42 1.58
N SER A 37 -6.34 2.91 2.42
CA SER A 37 -6.71 3.77 3.55
C SER A 37 -7.30 5.11 3.09
N VAL A 38 -6.71 5.73 2.07
CA VAL A 38 -7.28 6.94 1.46
C VAL A 38 -8.66 6.65 0.87
N ALA A 39 -8.80 5.55 0.12
CA ALA A 39 -10.07 5.16 -0.46
C ALA A 39 -11.15 4.89 0.60
N ALA A 40 -10.81 4.18 1.68
CA ALA A 40 -11.73 3.93 2.79
C ALA A 40 -12.18 5.22 3.47
N GLU A 41 -11.27 6.16 3.67
CA GLU A 41 -11.59 7.45 4.27
C GLU A 41 -12.51 8.29 3.35
N CYS A 42 -12.26 8.30 2.03
CA CYS A 42 -13.15 8.92 1.07
C CYS A 42 -14.57 8.35 1.15
N LEU A 43 -14.71 7.03 1.15
CA LEU A 43 -16.02 6.38 1.24
C LEU A 43 -16.73 6.72 2.56
N ARG A 44 -16.01 6.73 3.67
CA ARG A 44 -16.56 7.08 4.99
C ARG A 44 -17.06 8.52 5.03
N GLU A 45 -16.39 9.44 4.36
CA GLU A 45 -16.79 10.85 4.29
C GLU A 45 -17.81 11.14 3.17
N GLY A 46 -18.22 10.12 2.41
CA GLY A 46 -19.16 10.29 1.31
C GLY A 46 -18.57 11.01 0.10
N ILE A 47 -17.24 10.98 -0.05
CA ILE A 47 -16.52 11.59 -1.17
C ILE A 47 -16.50 10.61 -2.34
N ASP A 48 -16.86 11.11 -3.53
CA ASP A 48 -16.77 10.36 -4.77
C ASP A 48 -15.29 10.05 -5.09
N PRO A 49 -14.90 8.78 -5.23
CA PRO A 49 -13.53 8.41 -5.59
C PRO A 49 -13.01 9.00 -6.91
N ASP A 50 -13.91 9.41 -7.81
CA ASP A 50 -13.58 10.07 -9.07
C ASP A 50 -13.42 11.59 -8.95
N ASP A 51 -13.78 12.20 -7.80
CA ASP A 51 -13.53 13.61 -7.52
C ASP A 51 -12.07 13.82 -7.11
N ALA A 52 -11.21 14.10 -8.10
CA ALA A 52 -9.78 14.22 -7.90
C ALA A 52 -9.37 15.29 -6.87
N GLU A 53 -10.09 16.41 -6.79
CA GLU A 53 -9.78 17.49 -5.85
C GLU A 53 -10.11 17.09 -4.42
N ALA A 54 -11.31 16.56 -4.19
CA ALA A 54 -11.76 16.11 -2.88
C ALA A 54 -10.91 14.94 -2.35
N VAL A 55 -10.62 13.96 -3.21
CA VAL A 55 -9.74 12.83 -2.87
C VAL A 55 -8.32 13.28 -2.53
N SER A 56 -7.79 14.25 -3.26
CA SER A 56 -6.47 14.82 -2.96
C SER A 56 -6.43 15.54 -1.61
N GLY A 57 -7.52 16.19 -1.22
CA GLY A 57 -7.68 16.78 0.10
C GLY A 57 -7.58 15.74 1.21
N VAL A 58 -8.29 14.63 1.06
CA VAL A 58 -8.22 13.50 2.02
C VAL A 58 -6.79 12.95 2.11
N ALA A 59 -6.13 12.74 0.98
CA ALA A 59 -4.77 12.23 0.96
C ALA A 59 -3.75 13.15 1.67
N ARG A 60 -3.92 14.47 1.55
CA ARG A 60 -3.04 15.44 2.22
C ARG A 60 -3.18 15.43 3.73
N ASP A 61 -4.38 15.19 4.24
CA ASP A 61 -4.71 15.31 5.67
C ASP A 61 -4.66 13.98 6.43
N ILE A 62 -4.62 12.84 5.71
CA ILE A 62 -4.67 11.52 6.34
C ILE A 62 -3.40 11.20 7.15
N ASP A 63 -3.59 10.72 8.37
CA ASP A 63 -2.53 10.12 9.19
C ASP A 63 -2.63 8.60 9.09
N ILE A 64 -1.67 7.95 8.42
CA ILE A 64 -1.62 6.51 8.25
C ILE A 64 -0.51 5.94 9.12
N ARG A 65 -0.84 4.98 9.97
CA ARG A 65 0.11 4.28 10.83
C ARG A 65 -0.05 2.77 10.70
N PHE A 66 1.07 2.09 10.76
CA PHE A 66 1.12 0.63 10.82
C PHE A 66 1.43 0.17 12.23
N GLY A 67 0.79 -0.92 12.63
CA GLY A 67 1.04 -1.61 13.90
C GLY A 67 1.16 -3.12 13.66
N THR A 68 1.29 -3.85 14.75
CA THR A 68 1.37 -5.31 14.73
C THR A 68 0.43 -5.90 15.77
N SER A 69 -0.33 -6.91 15.38
CA SER A 69 -1.16 -7.73 16.26
C SER A 69 -0.76 -9.20 16.16
N ARG A 70 -1.44 -10.07 16.94
CA ARG A 70 -1.27 -11.52 16.82
C ARG A 70 -1.68 -12.06 15.45
N GLU A 71 -2.60 -11.36 14.76
CA GLU A 71 -3.10 -11.74 13.44
C GLU A 71 -2.25 -11.17 12.30
N GLY A 72 -1.24 -10.34 12.58
CA GLY A 72 -0.35 -9.72 11.62
C GLY A 72 -0.32 -8.20 11.69
N GLN A 73 0.03 -7.55 10.58
CA GLN A 73 0.10 -6.09 10.48
C GLN A 73 -1.29 -5.47 10.59
N THR A 74 -1.40 -4.43 11.40
CA THR A 74 -2.59 -3.59 11.53
C THR A 74 -2.35 -2.24 10.85
N VAL A 75 -3.43 -1.62 10.37
CA VAL A 75 -3.41 -0.32 9.70
C VAL A 75 -4.37 0.63 10.42
N PHE A 76 -3.88 1.82 10.73
CA PHE A 76 -4.66 2.88 11.35
C PHE A 76 -4.72 4.08 10.40
N ALA A 77 -5.92 4.61 10.20
CA ALA A 77 -6.16 5.86 9.48
C ALA A 77 -6.83 6.85 10.42
N ASN A 78 -6.21 8.01 10.62
CA ASN A 78 -6.69 9.05 11.54
C ASN A 78 -7.00 8.50 12.95
N GLY A 79 -6.14 7.61 13.46
CA GLY A 79 -6.27 6.98 14.77
C GLY A 79 -7.28 5.83 14.87
N ARG A 80 -7.97 5.48 13.78
CA ARG A 80 -8.96 4.42 13.72
C ARG A 80 -8.38 3.16 13.08
N ASP A 81 -8.60 1.99 13.65
CA ASP A 81 -8.22 0.71 13.05
C ASP A 81 -9.06 0.45 11.80
N VAL A 82 -8.41 0.44 10.64
CA VAL A 82 -9.04 0.19 9.34
C VAL A 82 -8.56 -1.13 8.70
N THR A 83 -7.88 -1.97 9.47
CA THR A 83 -7.24 -3.19 8.97
C THR A 83 -8.19 -4.09 8.18
N ARG A 84 -9.43 -4.24 8.64
CA ARG A 84 -10.45 -5.03 7.93
C ARG A 84 -11.18 -4.23 6.87
N GLU A 85 -11.50 -2.97 7.17
CA GLU A 85 -12.24 -2.06 6.28
C GLU A 85 -11.54 -1.86 4.93
N ILE A 86 -10.22 -1.71 4.92
CA ILE A 86 -9.44 -1.52 3.68
C ILE A 86 -9.40 -2.74 2.76
N ARG A 87 -10.00 -3.87 3.17
CA ARG A 87 -10.06 -5.10 2.38
C ARG A 87 -11.47 -5.44 1.91
N THR A 88 -12.42 -4.54 2.09
CA THR A 88 -13.80 -4.71 1.63
C THR A 88 -13.91 -4.52 0.11
N PRO A 89 -14.90 -5.15 -0.54
CA PRO A 89 -15.12 -4.97 -1.98
C PRO A 89 -15.33 -3.51 -2.40
N GLU A 90 -15.98 -2.71 -1.56
CA GLU A 90 -16.23 -1.29 -1.80
C GLU A 90 -14.92 -0.52 -1.90
N VAL A 91 -13.99 -0.76 -0.97
CA VAL A 91 -12.66 -0.13 -0.98
C VAL A 91 -11.83 -0.63 -2.17
N GLU A 92 -11.90 -1.91 -2.51
CA GLU A 92 -11.23 -2.47 -3.69
C GLU A 92 -11.68 -1.79 -5.01
N LEU A 93 -12.95 -1.44 -5.12
CA LEU A 93 -13.47 -0.70 -6.28
C LEU A 93 -13.01 0.77 -6.26
N ALA A 94 -13.04 1.41 -5.10
CA ALA A 94 -12.69 2.82 -4.94
C ALA A 94 -11.18 3.09 -5.08
N VAL A 95 -10.33 2.14 -4.73
CA VAL A 95 -8.86 2.35 -4.74
C VAL A 95 -8.30 2.62 -6.14
N SER A 96 -8.92 2.10 -7.18
CA SER A 96 -8.45 2.27 -8.56
C SER A 96 -8.44 3.74 -8.99
N PRO A 97 -9.56 4.48 -8.97
CA PRO A 97 -9.55 5.91 -9.30
C PRO A 97 -8.73 6.74 -8.30
N VAL A 98 -8.77 6.41 -7.00
CA VAL A 98 -8.00 7.11 -5.96
C VAL A 98 -6.50 7.02 -6.26
N SER A 99 -5.98 5.84 -6.52
CA SER A 99 -4.56 5.62 -6.80
C SER A 99 -4.10 6.16 -8.17
N ALA A 100 -5.03 6.39 -9.09
CA ALA A 100 -4.75 7.01 -10.39
C ALA A 100 -4.63 8.53 -10.30
N THR A 101 -5.10 9.17 -9.24
CA THR A 101 -5.06 10.62 -9.05
C THR A 101 -3.63 11.08 -8.78
N PRO A 102 -3.02 11.95 -9.65
CA PRO A 102 -1.61 12.33 -9.52
C PRO A 102 -1.25 12.96 -8.19
N ALA A 103 -2.08 13.85 -7.66
CA ALA A 103 -1.83 14.50 -6.37
C ALA A 103 -1.87 13.52 -5.18
N VAL A 104 -2.71 12.50 -5.23
CA VAL A 104 -2.72 11.41 -4.23
C VAL A 104 -1.42 10.62 -4.29
N ARG A 105 -0.97 10.28 -5.50
CA ARG A 105 0.28 9.56 -5.70
C ARG A 105 1.48 10.34 -5.16
N GLU A 106 1.54 11.63 -5.42
CA GLU A 106 2.62 12.50 -4.93
C GLU A 106 2.70 12.46 -3.40
N VAL A 107 1.58 12.63 -2.71
CA VAL A 107 1.50 12.56 -1.24
C VAL A 107 1.90 11.17 -0.73
N MET A 108 1.35 10.11 -1.32
CA MET A 108 1.65 8.74 -0.88
C MET A 108 3.12 8.37 -1.10
N VAL A 109 3.72 8.74 -2.24
CA VAL A 109 5.14 8.50 -2.50
C VAL A 109 6.02 9.21 -1.46
N ALA A 110 5.70 10.46 -1.11
CA ALA A 110 6.43 11.20 -0.09
C ALA A 110 6.34 10.50 1.29
N LEU A 111 5.15 10.06 1.69
CA LEU A 111 4.97 9.32 2.94
C LEU A 111 5.69 7.96 2.94
N GLN A 112 5.65 7.24 1.82
CA GLN A 112 6.34 5.96 1.67
C GLN A 112 7.86 6.12 1.80
N ARG A 113 8.43 7.14 1.16
CA ARG A 113 9.87 7.44 1.28
C ARG A 113 10.28 7.77 2.71
N LYS A 114 9.43 8.50 3.43
CA LYS A 114 9.67 8.85 4.82
C LYS A 114 9.77 7.62 5.73
N VAL A 115 9.01 6.57 5.45
CA VAL A 115 9.12 5.30 6.20
C VAL A 115 10.50 4.66 6.07
N GLY A 116 11.14 4.77 4.91
CA GLY A 116 12.48 4.22 4.67
C GLY A 116 13.64 5.08 5.18
N GLU A 117 13.37 6.28 5.70
CA GLU A 117 14.42 7.14 6.24
C GLU A 117 14.98 6.57 7.54
N GLY A 118 16.28 6.25 7.54
CA GLY A 118 16.98 5.75 8.72
C GLY A 118 16.62 4.34 9.18
N THR A 119 15.89 3.55 8.37
CA THR A 119 15.55 2.17 8.68
C THR A 119 15.67 1.26 7.47
N ASP A 120 15.84 -0.03 7.72
CA ASP A 120 15.84 -1.05 6.68
C ASP A 120 14.39 -1.47 6.37
N VAL A 121 14.01 -1.45 5.09
CA VAL A 121 12.62 -1.64 4.64
C VAL A 121 12.53 -2.67 3.52
N VAL A 122 11.51 -3.51 3.59
CA VAL A 122 10.97 -4.20 2.42
C VAL A 122 9.60 -3.59 2.09
N ALA A 123 9.52 -2.97 0.94
CA ALA A 123 8.31 -2.31 0.44
C ALA A 123 7.73 -3.09 -0.73
N GLU A 124 6.41 -3.29 -0.72
CA GLU A 124 5.69 -3.91 -1.83
C GLU A 124 4.72 -2.94 -2.50
N GLY A 125 4.56 -3.09 -3.81
CA GLY A 125 3.62 -2.25 -4.57
C GLY A 125 3.60 -2.54 -6.05
N ARG A 126 3.51 -1.47 -6.85
CA ARG A 126 3.46 -1.52 -8.32
C ARG A 126 4.60 -0.76 -8.97
N ASP A 127 5.17 0.22 -8.28
CA ASP A 127 6.18 1.14 -8.78
C ASP A 127 7.24 1.48 -7.71
N ILE A 128 7.47 0.54 -6.81
CA ILE A 128 8.40 0.75 -5.69
C ILE A 128 9.82 0.91 -6.21
N GLY A 129 10.28 0.01 -7.05
CA GLY A 129 11.65 0.02 -7.59
C GLY A 129 11.87 1.01 -8.74
N THR A 130 10.83 1.69 -9.21
CA THR A 130 10.91 2.66 -10.31
C THR A 130 10.64 4.09 -9.85
N VAL A 131 9.68 4.31 -8.96
CA VAL A 131 9.24 5.63 -8.51
C VAL A 131 9.57 5.89 -7.05
N VAL A 132 9.17 5.00 -6.14
CA VAL A 132 9.31 5.24 -4.70
C VAL A 132 10.77 5.16 -4.27
N TYR A 133 11.41 4.03 -4.55
CA TYR A 133 12.82 3.76 -4.24
C TYR A 133 13.61 3.35 -5.49
N PRO A 134 13.85 4.28 -6.41
CA PRO A 134 14.56 3.98 -7.67
C PRO A 134 16.00 3.53 -7.47
N LYS A 135 16.56 3.80 -6.28
CA LYS A 135 17.91 3.36 -5.85
C LYS A 135 17.86 2.23 -4.81
N ALA A 136 16.78 1.45 -4.75
CA ALA A 136 16.68 0.31 -3.85
C ALA A 136 17.85 -0.67 -4.05
N ASP A 137 18.35 -1.22 -2.94
CA ASP A 137 19.47 -2.17 -2.96
C ASP A 137 19.10 -3.47 -3.68
N VAL A 138 17.85 -3.91 -3.53
CA VAL A 138 17.30 -5.08 -4.21
C VAL A 138 15.96 -4.71 -4.83
N LYS A 139 15.77 -5.07 -6.10
CA LYS A 139 14.52 -4.89 -6.84
C LYS A 139 14.05 -6.22 -7.38
N VAL A 140 12.83 -6.59 -7.04
CA VAL A 140 12.19 -7.83 -7.49
C VAL A 140 10.88 -7.48 -8.19
N PHE A 141 10.67 -8.04 -9.38
CA PHE A 141 9.37 -8.03 -10.03
C PHE A 141 8.75 -9.42 -9.94
N LEU A 142 7.73 -9.57 -9.09
CA LEU A 142 7.10 -10.85 -8.80
C LEU A 142 5.85 -11.04 -9.68
N THR A 143 5.83 -12.13 -10.43
CA THR A 143 4.70 -12.50 -11.30
C THR A 143 4.09 -13.83 -10.90
N ALA A 144 2.90 -14.06 -11.39
CA ALA A 144 2.23 -15.37 -11.38
C ALA A 144 1.33 -15.47 -12.62
N SER A 145 0.99 -16.68 -13.04
CA SER A 145 0.10 -16.86 -14.18
C SER A 145 -1.27 -16.20 -13.95
N PRO A 146 -1.98 -15.75 -15.00
CA PRO A 146 -3.31 -15.18 -14.86
C PRO A 146 -4.27 -16.08 -14.08
N GLU A 147 -4.20 -17.39 -14.30
CA GLU A 147 -5.03 -18.40 -13.64
C GLU A 147 -4.72 -18.50 -12.14
N ALA A 148 -3.43 -18.49 -11.78
CA ALA A 148 -2.99 -18.50 -10.38
C ALA A 148 -3.42 -17.23 -9.65
N ARG A 149 -3.30 -16.06 -10.29
CA ARG A 149 -3.73 -14.78 -9.74
C ARG A 149 -5.24 -14.71 -9.55
N ALA A 150 -6.00 -15.19 -10.53
CA ALA A 150 -7.47 -15.25 -10.45
C ALA A 150 -7.93 -16.12 -9.27
N ARG A 151 -7.35 -17.31 -9.10
CA ARG A 151 -7.65 -18.21 -7.98
C ARG A 151 -7.37 -17.59 -6.61
N ARG A 152 -6.30 -16.79 -6.49
CA ARG A 152 -5.93 -16.13 -5.23
C ARG A 152 -6.81 -14.93 -4.87
N ARG A 153 -7.55 -14.40 -5.84
CA ARG A 153 -8.45 -13.25 -5.66
C ARG A 153 -9.92 -13.67 -5.49
N ALA A 154 -10.25 -14.91 -5.79
CA ALA A 154 -11.61 -15.46 -5.67
C ALA A 154 -12.06 -15.61 -4.20
#